data_7ef611e5111de7d88d78a91d3f37ac18
#
_entry.id   7ef611e5111de7d88d78a91d3f37ac18
#
_cell.length_a   1.000
_cell.length_b   1.000
_cell.length_c   1.000
_cell.angle_alpha   90.00
_cell.angle_beta   90.00
_cell.angle_gamma   90.00
#
_symmetry.space_group_name_H-M   'P 1'
#
loop_
_entity.id
_entity.type
_entity.pdbx_description
1 polymer ?
#
loop_
_entity_poly.entity_id
_entity_poly.type
_entity_poly.pdbx_seq_one_letter_code
_entity_poly.pdbx_strand_id
1 'polypeptide(L)'
;AASDVYKRQSQVIERDGKFYWYVTVEHKDIPGKSIGVAVSDSPLGPFVDARGSALITNDMTVERTKIYWDDIDPTIFIDDDGQAYLYWGNTQCYYAKLKNNMIELDGPIVHVDLPRFTEAPWIHKRGDWYYLSYASEFPEKICYAMSRSITGPWEYKGILNEIAGNSNTNHQAIIEFKGDWYFIYHNGGINPTGGSYRRSVCIDRLYYNEDGTMKRIQMTTEGVQ
;
A
#
# COMPACT_ATOMS: atom_id res chain seq x y z
N ALA A 1 -18.64 -8.21 -12.41
CA ALA A 1 -17.85 -7.28 -13.19
C ALA A 1 -17.79 -5.95 -12.44
N ALA A 2 -16.63 -5.52 -12.02
CA ALA A 2 -16.44 -4.21 -11.40
C ALA A 2 -16.70 -3.14 -12.46
N SER A 3 -17.87 -2.50 -12.39
CA SER A 3 -18.28 -1.48 -13.35
C SER A 3 -17.76 -0.08 -13.02
N ASP A 4 -17.10 0.12 -11.87
CA ASP A 4 -16.50 1.39 -11.48
C ASP A 4 -15.04 1.18 -11.10
N VAL A 5 -14.17 1.56 -12.03
CA VAL A 5 -12.72 1.58 -11.82
C VAL A 5 -12.37 2.82 -11.02
N TYR A 6 -12.68 2.84 -9.74
CA TYR A 6 -11.93 3.68 -8.81
C TYR A 6 -10.53 3.09 -8.74
N LYS A 7 -9.56 3.78 -9.31
CA LYS A 7 -8.15 3.39 -9.28
C LYS A 7 -7.60 3.64 -7.88
N ARG A 8 -7.90 2.74 -6.95
CA ARG A 8 -7.28 2.70 -5.64
C ARG A 8 -5.95 1.99 -5.72
N GLN A 9 -5.12 2.15 -4.69
CA GLN A 9 -3.86 1.42 -4.57
C GLN A 9 -4.12 -0.08 -4.65
N SER A 10 -3.25 -0.78 -5.35
CA SER A 10 -3.23 -2.23 -5.47
C SER A 10 -1.80 -2.69 -5.70
N GLN A 11 -1.52 -3.96 -5.44
CA GLN A 11 -0.18 -4.50 -5.65
C GLN A 11 -0.24 -5.92 -6.21
N VAL A 12 0.69 -6.20 -7.11
CA VAL A 12 0.97 -7.55 -7.62
C VAL A 12 2.25 -8.05 -6.96
N ILE A 13 2.25 -9.31 -6.51
CA ILE A 13 3.43 -10.00 -6.01
C ILE A 13 3.56 -11.37 -6.63
N GLU A 14 4.78 -11.81 -6.86
CA GLU A 14 5.08 -13.14 -7.36
C GLU A 14 5.31 -14.11 -6.20
N ARG A 15 4.80 -15.35 -6.34
CA ARG A 15 5.15 -16.48 -5.49
C ARG A 15 5.01 -17.78 -6.29
N ASP A 16 6.07 -18.57 -6.31
CA ASP A 16 6.11 -19.91 -6.92
C ASP A 16 5.64 -19.92 -8.39
N GLY A 17 6.06 -18.89 -9.16
CA GLY A 17 5.73 -18.74 -10.57
C GLY A 17 4.33 -18.23 -10.86
N LYS A 18 3.57 -17.85 -9.82
CA LYS A 18 2.27 -17.23 -9.95
C LYS A 18 2.29 -15.79 -9.45
N PHE A 19 1.44 -14.97 -10.05
CA PHE A 19 1.31 -13.54 -9.72
C PHE A 19 -0.04 -13.31 -9.04
N TYR A 20 -0.02 -12.75 -7.84
CA TYR A 20 -1.21 -12.47 -7.03
C TYR A 20 -1.44 -10.97 -6.99
N TRP A 21 -2.60 -10.54 -7.44
CA TRP A 21 -3.01 -9.13 -7.45
C TRP A 21 -4.03 -8.87 -6.34
N TYR A 22 -3.62 -8.11 -5.33
CA TYR A 22 -4.50 -7.64 -4.26
C TYR A 22 -5.07 -6.30 -4.65
N VAL A 23 -6.39 -6.17 -4.59
CA VAL A 23 -7.10 -5.01 -5.14
C VAL A 23 -8.33 -4.68 -4.29
N THR A 24 -8.59 -3.39 -4.14
CA THR A 24 -9.83 -2.91 -3.52
C THR A 24 -11.02 -3.21 -4.44
N VAL A 25 -12.05 -3.84 -3.89
CA VAL A 25 -13.30 -4.20 -4.57
C VAL A 25 -14.51 -3.80 -3.72
N GLU A 26 -15.70 -3.97 -4.27
CA GLU A 26 -16.95 -3.92 -3.52
C GLU A 26 -17.52 -5.33 -3.38
N HIS A 27 -17.95 -5.68 -2.17
CA HIS A 27 -18.63 -6.95 -1.94
C HIS A 27 -20.10 -6.83 -2.33
N LYS A 28 -20.66 -7.87 -2.94
CA LYS A 28 -22.03 -7.86 -3.45
C LYS A 28 -23.07 -7.72 -2.33
N ASP A 29 -22.85 -8.41 -1.22
CA ASP A 29 -23.84 -8.58 -0.15
C ASP A 29 -23.44 -7.89 1.16
N ILE A 30 -22.15 -7.55 1.34
CA ILE A 30 -21.63 -6.87 2.52
C ILE A 30 -21.31 -5.43 2.13
N PRO A 31 -22.02 -4.44 2.70
CA PRO A 31 -21.76 -3.03 2.40
C PRO A 31 -20.34 -2.62 2.77
N GLY A 32 -19.71 -1.83 1.90
CA GLY A 32 -18.38 -1.27 2.12
C GLY A 32 -17.33 -1.80 1.14
N LYS A 33 -16.13 -1.23 1.25
CA LYS A 33 -14.99 -1.68 0.48
C LYS A 33 -14.45 -2.97 1.07
N SER A 34 -13.80 -3.72 0.22
CA SER A 34 -13.28 -5.05 0.51
C SER A 34 -11.98 -5.25 -0.27
N ILE A 35 -11.18 -6.23 0.11
CA ILE A 35 -9.97 -6.59 -0.62
C ILE A 35 -10.18 -7.94 -1.27
N GLY A 36 -10.07 -7.96 -2.60
CA GLY A 36 -10.06 -9.16 -3.42
C GLY A 36 -8.63 -9.59 -3.75
N VAL A 37 -8.48 -10.83 -4.18
CA VAL A 37 -7.24 -11.35 -4.73
C VAL A 37 -7.51 -12.08 -6.04
N ALA A 38 -6.76 -11.70 -7.08
CA ALA A 38 -6.77 -12.36 -8.36
C ALA A 38 -5.41 -12.99 -8.65
N VAL A 39 -5.37 -14.04 -9.47
CA VAL A 39 -4.16 -14.79 -9.78
C VAL A 39 -3.95 -14.90 -11.28
N SER A 40 -2.68 -14.94 -11.70
CA SER A 40 -2.27 -15.15 -13.08
C SER A 40 -0.95 -15.93 -13.14
N ASP A 41 -0.69 -16.59 -14.25
CA ASP A 41 0.62 -17.18 -14.58
C ASP A 41 1.59 -16.15 -15.23
N SER A 42 1.15 -14.90 -15.41
CA SER A 42 1.94 -13.82 -16.01
C SER A 42 1.76 -12.52 -15.23
N PRO A 43 2.81 -11.68 -15.05
CA PRO A 43 2.67 -10.38 -14.40
C PRO A 43 1.77 -9.41 -15.16
N LEU A 44 1.54 -9.66 -16.44
CA LEU A 44 0.66 -8.85 -17.30
C LEU A 44 -0.77 -9.40 -17.36
N GLY A 45 -1.06 -10.51 -16.66
CA GLY A 45 -2.36 -11.17 -16.72
C GLY A 45 -2.52 -12.09 -17.94
N PRO A 46 -3.76 -12.51 -18.26
CA PRO A 46 -4.99 -12.09 -17.60
C PRO A 46 -5.07 -12.61 -16.16
N PHE A 47 -5.56 -11.75 -15.26
CA PHE A 47 -5.83 -12.12 -13.87
C PHE A 47 -7.26 -12.62 -13.74
N VAL A 48 -7.43 -13.70 -12.98
CA VAL A 48 -8.73 -14.29 -12.65
C VAL A 48 -8.95 -14.26 -11.13
N ASP A 49 -10.20 -14.13 -10.71
CA ASP A 49 -10.54 -14.19 -9.29
C ASP A 49 -10.06 -15.52 -8.69
N ALA A 50 -9.24 -15.43 -7.64
CA ALA A 50 -8.60 -16.59 -7.03
C ALA A 50 -9.49 -17.31 -6.01
N ARG A 51 -10.60 -16.70 -5.56
CA ARG A 51 -11.40 -17.17 -4.43
C ARG A 51 -12.89 -17.34 -4.73
N GLY A 52 -13.43 -16.54 -5.65
CA GLY A 52 -14.88 -16.37 -5.82
C GLY A 52 -15.54 -15.52 -4.72
N SER A 53 -14.74 -14.91 -3.84
CA SER A 53 -15.17 -14.02 -2.75
C SER A 53 -14.04 -13.10 -2.31
N ALA A 54 -14.34 -11.99 -1.65
CA ALA A 54 -13.30 -11.13 -1.10
C ALA A 54 -12.48 -11.84 -0.01
N LEU A 55 -11.21 -11.45 0.13
CA LEU A 55 -10.31 -11.92 1.18
C LEU A 55 -10.57 -11.19 2.50
N ILE A 56 -10.75 -9.88 2.43
CA ILE A 56 -11.14 -9.00 3.53
C ILE A 56 -12.47 -8.37 3.16
N THR A 57 -13.41 -8.37 4.09
CA THR A 57 -14.71 -7.71 3.96
C THR A 57 -14.89 -6.68 5.06
N ASN A 58 -15.65 -5.62 4.82
CA ASN A 58 -15.79 -4.50 5.74
C ASN A 58 -16.32 -4.90 7.14
N ASP A 59 -17.11 -5.95 7.25
CA ASP A 59 -17.61 -6.46 8.53
C ASP A 59 -16.52 -7.10 9.42
N MET A 60 -15.36 -7.43 8.87
CA MET A 60 -14.21 -7.97 9.63
C MET A 60 -13.49 -6.90 10.48
N THR A 61 -13.68 -5.62 10.18
CA THR A 61 -12.96 -4.49 10.82
C THR A 61 -13.87 -3.52 11.58
N VAL A 62 -15.18 -3.75 11.60
CA VAL A 62 -16.20 -2.86 12.20
C VAL A 62 -16.03 -2.55 13.68
N GLU A 63 -15.24 -3.34 14.41
CA GLU A 63 -14.94 -3.06 15.82
C GLU A 63 -14.07 -1.80 15.99
N ARG A 64 -13.27 -1.44 14.98
CA ARG A 64 -12.34 -0.31 15.00
C ARG A 64 -12.88 0.92 14.31
N THR A 65 -13.62 0.73 13.23
CA THR A 65 -14.23 1.82 12.47
C THR A 65 -15.55 1.38 11.85
N LYS A 66 -16.44 2.35 11.62
CA LYS A 66 -17.74 2.11 10.97
C LYS A 66 -17.84 2.78 9.60
N ILE A 67 -16.71 3.21 9.06
CA ILE A 67 -16.70 3.78 7.71
C ILE A 67 -16.74 2.65 6.67
N TYR A 68 -17.36 2.94 5.52
CA TYR A 68 -17.52 1.95 4.45
C TYR A 68 -16.30 1.82 3.52
N TRP A 69 -15.24 2.57 3.76
CA TRP A 69 -14.06 2.61 2.88
C TRP A 69 -12.74 2.40 3.64
N ASP A 70 -12.78 1.73 4.79
CA ASP A 70 -11.57 1.46 5.57
C ASP A 70 -10.77 0.27 5.04
N ASP A 71 -11.39 -0.71 4.38
CA ASP A 71 -10.68 -1.86 3.81
C ASP A 71 -10.26 -1.59 2.36
N ILE A 72 -9.23 -0.73 2.22
CA ILE A 72 -8.67 -0.29 0.95
C ILE A 72 -7.15 -0.30 0.96
N ASP A 73 -6.56 -0.08 -0.20
CA ASP A 73 -5.14 0.17 -0.42
C ASP A 73 -4.22 -0.95 0.08
N PRO A 74 -4.44 -2.20 -0.36
CA PRO A 74 -3.64 -3.33 0.08
C PRO A 74 -2.18 -3.22 -0.40
N THR A 75 -1.25 -3.55 0.48
CA THR A 75 0.14 -3.82 0.17
C THR A 75 0.54 -5.19 0.72
N ILE A 76 1.33 -5.93 -0.02
CA ILE A 76 1.73 -7.29 0.29
C ILE A 76 3.26 -7.39 0.35
N PHE A 77 3.77 -8.13 1.32
CA PHE A 77 5.19 -8.41 1.46
C PHE A 77 5.40 -9.87 1.85
N ILE A 78 6.35 -10.52 1.22
CA ILE A 78 6.81 -11.86 1.60
C ILE A 78 8.16 -11.68 2.29
N ASP A 79 8.23 -12.09 3.56
CA ASP A 79 9.45 -11.97 4.36
C ASP A 79 10.45 -13.09 4.00
N ASP A 80 11.67 -12.97 4.50
CA ASP A 80 12.78 -13.89 4.21
C ASP A 80 12.50 -15.34 4.65
N ASP A 81 11.62 -15.53 5.63
CA ASP A 81 11.15 -16.84 6.07
C ASP A 81 10.02 -17.42 5.19
N GLY A 82 9.59 -16.69 4.17
CA GLY A 82 8.51 -17.06 3.26
C GLY A 82 7.11 -16.72 3.78
N GLN A 83 6.96 -16.15 4.98
CA GLN A 83 5.67 -15.72 5.47
C GLN A 83 5.20 -14.45 4.73
N ALA A 84 4.01 -14.50 4.17
CA ALA A 84 3.39 -13.34 3.52
C ALA A 84 2.55 -12.53 4.52
N TYR A 85 2.62 -11.21 4.39
CA TYR A 85 1.91 -10.23 5.20
C TYR A 85 1.15 -9.26 4.31
N LEU A 86 -0.15 -9.15 4.50
CA LEU A 86 -1.02 -8.17 3.86
C LEU A 86 -1.23 -7.01 4.82
N TYR A 87 -0.91 -5.79 4.39
CA TYR A 87 -1.21 -4.54 5.10
C TYR A 87 -2.24 -3.75 4.30
N TRP A 88 -3.14 -3.03 4.98
CA TRP A 88 -4.17 -2.20 4.33
C TRP A 88 -4.77 -1.19 5.29
N GLY A 89 -5.62 -0.31 4.79
CA GLY A 89 -6.53 0.46 5.62
C GLY A 89 -6.71 1.92 5.23
N ASN A 90 -7.78 2.49 5.77
CA ASN A 90 -8.05 3.92 5.82
C ASN A 90 -8.55 4.27 7.21
N THR A 91 -8.10 5.38 7.79
CA THR A 91 -8.26 5.81 9.18
C THR A 91 -7.67 4.86 10.22
N GLN A 92 -7.67 3.57 9.95
CA GLN A 92 -7.05 2.52 10.74
C GLN A 92 -6.14 1.69 9.83
N CYS A 93 -4.95 1.39 10.30
CA CYS A 93 -4.04 0.48 9.60
C CYS A 93 -4.16 -0.92 10.18
N TYR A 94 -4.19 -1.91 9.30
CA TYR A 94 -4.26 -3.32 9.67
C TYR A 94 -3.18 -4.12 8.98
N TYR A 95 -2.86 -5.28 9.55
CA TYR A 95 -2.20 -6.35 8.83
C TYR A 95 -2.82 -7.71 9.18
N ALA A 96 -2.62 -8.66 8.29
CA ALA A 96 -2.85 -10.08 8.53
C ALA A 96 -1.74 -10.92 7.88
N LYS A 97 -1.46 -12.08 8.45
CA LYS A 97 -0.65 -13.12 7.79
C LYS A 97 -1.49 -13.83 6.75
N LEU A 98 -0.84 -14.27 5.69
CA LEU A 98 -1.47 -15.12 4.69
C LEU A 98 -0.90 -16.53 4.76
N LYS A 99 -1.75 -17.52 4.48
CA LYS A 99 -1.28 -18.90 4.22
C LYS A 99 -0.40 -18.94 2.97
N ASN A 100 0.36 -20.02 2.83
CA ASN A 100 1.24 -20.22 1.68
C ASN A 100 0.53 -20.15 0.33
N ASN A 101 -0.78 -20.42 0.30
CA ASN A 101 -1.57 -20.32 -0.92
C ASN A 101 -1.88 -18.87 -1.35
N MET A 102 -1.49 -17.88 -0.56
CA MET A 102 -1.65 -16.44 -0.84
C MET A 102 -3.09 -15.91 -0.93
N ILE A 103 -4.08 -16.76 -0.68
CA ILE A 103 -5.50 -16.42 -0.85
C ILE A 103 -6.34 -16.63 0.41
N GLU A 104 -5.73 -17.00 1.52
CA GLU A 104 -6.39 -17.18 2.82
C GLU A 104 -5.59 -16.54 3.94
N LEU A 105 -6.30 -16.07 4.95
CA LEU A 105 -5.68 -15.56 6.17
C LEU A 105 -5.07 -16.69 6.99
N ASP A 106 -3.92 -16.42 7.60
CA ASP A 106 -3.23 -17.29 8.56
C ASP A 106 -3.20 -16.62 9.94
N GLY A 107 -4.37 -16.53 10.55
CA GLY A 107 -4.55 -15.92 11.88
C GLY A 107 -5.42 -14.67 11.87
N PRO A 108 -5.40 -13.89 12.95
CA PRO A 108 -6.27 -12.75 13.13
C PRO A 108 -5.82 -11.53 12.31
N ILE A 109 -6.76 -10.61 12.08
CA ILE A 109 -6.48 -9.23 11.65
C ILE A 109 -5.94 -8.47 12.86
N VAL A 110 -4.80 -7.82 12.70
CA VAL A 110 -4.11 -7.07 13.74
C VAL A 110 -4.11 -5.59 13.40
N HIS A 111 -4.52 -4.76 14.35
CA HIS A 111 -4.45 -3.31 14.24
C HIS A 111 -3.00 -2.83 14.42
N VAL A 112 -2.59 -1.87 13.59
CA VAL A 112 -1.28 -1.23 13.63
C VAL A 112 -1.46 0.23 14.06
N ASP A 113 -0.88 0.58 15.20
CA ASP A 113 -0.92 1.96 15.68
C ASP A 113 0.14 2.80 14.98
N LEU A 114 -0.31 3.76 14.17
CA LEU A 114 0.54 4.68 13.41
C LEU A 114 0.06 6.12 13.60
N PRO A 115 0.96 7.05 13.95
CA PRO A 115 0.59 8.44 14.15
C PRO A 115 -0.01 9.07 12.89
N ARG A 116 -1.20 9.65 13.00
CA ARG A 116 -1.87 10.41 11.91
C ARG A 116 -2.03 9.62 10.62
N PHE A 117 -2.24 8.32 10.72
CA PHE A 117 -2.49 7.46 9.57
C PHE A 117 -3.79 7.88 8.87
N THR A 118 -3.72 8.09 7.57
CA THR A 118 -4.90 8.31 6.72
C THR A 118 -5.19 7.07 5.89
N GLU A 119 -4.29 6.68 4.99
CA GLU A 119 -4.47 5.52 4.10
C GLU A 119 -3.15 5.09 3.45
N ALA A 120 -3.23 4.25 2.44
CA ALA A 120 -2.12 3.88 1.54
C ALA A 120 -0.86 3.35 2.25
N PRO A 121 -0.95 2.33 3.12
CA PRO A 121 0.25 1.72 3.65
C PRO A 121 1.08 1.11 2.53
N TRP A 122 2.41 1.18 2.67
CA TRP A 122 3.35 0.47 1.81
C TRP A 122 4.51 -0.06 2.64
N ILE A 123 4.77 -1.36 2.52
CA ILE A 123 5.83 -2.04 3.26
C ILE A 123 6.98 -2.43 2.35
N HIS A 124 8.19 -2.18 2.80
CA HIS A 124 9.41 -2.70 2.17
C HIS A 124 10.49 -2.99 3.21
N LYS A 125 11.52 -3.71 2.81
CA LYS A 125 12.66 -4.09 3.64
C LYS A 125 13.96 -3.63 2.98
N ARG A 126 14.90 -3.14 3.80
CA ARG A 126 16.28 -2.88 3.38
C ARG A 126 17.24 -3.23 4.51
N GLY A 127 18.11 -4.19 4.25
CA GLY A 127 18.92 -4.80 5.30
C GLY A 127 18.04 -5.38 6.41
N ASP A 128 18.34 -5.06 7.65
CA ASP A 128 17.59 -5.53 8.83
C ASP A 128 16.41 -4.62 9.21
N TRP A 129 16.08 -3.63 8.40
CA TRP A 129 15.02 -2.69 8.69
C TRP A 129 13.80 -2.92 7.80
N TYR A 130 12.63 -2.95 8.44
CA TYR A 130 11.33 -2.82 7.79
C TYR A 130 10.88 -1.38 7.83
N TYR A 131 10.26 -0.94 6.75
CA TYR A 131 9.74 0.42 6.58
C TYR A 131 8.26 0.32 6.22
N LEU A 132 7.44 1.02 6.99
CA LEU A 132 6.02 1.17 6.70
C LEU A 132 5.77 2.65 6.41
N SER A 133 5.62 2.98 5.14
CA SER A 133 5.23 4.33 4.70
C SER A 133 3.73 4.39 4.47
N TYR A 134 3.14 5.56 4.64
CA TYR A 134 1.70 5.74 4.57
C TYR A 134 1.33 7.20 4.30
N ALA A 135 0.14 7.41 3.71
CA ALA A 135 -0.46 8.73 3.59
C ALA A 135 -0.93 9.22 4.97
N SER A 136 -0.65 10.47 5.26
CA SER A 136 -0.90 11.13 6.54
C SER A 136 -1.55 12.48 6.33
N GLU A 137 -2.56 12.79 7.14
CA GLU A 137 -3.31 14.04 7.13
C GLU A 137 -4.12 14.26 5.84
N PHE A 138 -4.64 15.47 5.63
CA PHE A 138 -5.31 15.87 4.39
C PHE A 138 -5.18 17.38 4.20
N PRO A 139 -4.63 17.89 3.09
CA PRO A 139 -4.04 17.14 1.97
C PRO A 139 -2.88 16.25 2.38
N GLU A 140 -2.74 15.11 1.72
CA GLU A 140 -1.86 14.04 2.14
C GLU A 140 -0.38 14.33 1.92
N LYS A 141 0.39 14.04 2.97
CA LYS A 141 1.84 13.86 2.94
C LYS A 141 2.14 12.38 3.10
N ILE A 142 3.32 11.95 2.73
CA ILE A 142 3.79 10.60 3.06
C ILE A 142 4.67 10.64 4.29
N CYS A 143 4.24 9.93 5.32
CA CYS A 143 5.01 9.66 6.52
C CYS A 143 5.54 8.22 6.50
N TYR A 144 6.46 7.91 7.43
CA TYR A 144 6.94 6.54 7.58
C TYR A 144 7.34 6.22 9.01
N ALA A 145 7.33 4.93 9.29
CA ALA A 145 7.84 4.33 10.50
C ALA A 145 8.81 3.18 10.17
N MET A 146 9.69 2.86 11.08
CA MET A 146 10.69 1.79 10.96
C MET A 146 10.54 0.78 12.08
N SER A 147 10.92 -0.46 11.81
CA SER A 147 10.98 -1.53 12.81
C SER A 147 12.06 -2.56 12.45
N ARG A 148 12.50 -3.33 13.45
CA ARG A 148 13.33 -4.54 13.25
C ARG A 148 12.47 -5.80 13.02
N SER A 149 11.16 -5.67 13.14
CA SER A 149 10.20 -6.74 12.86
C SER A 149 9.13 -6.25 11.91
N ILE A 150 8.71 -7.10 10.97
CA ILE A 150 7.64 -6.79 10.02
C ILE A 150 6.29 -6.51 10.73
N THR A 151 6.12 -6.98 11.96
CA THR A 151 4.91 -6.75 12.77
C THR A 151 5.04 -5.61 13.77
N GLY A 152 6.14 -4.85 13.72
CA GLY A 152 6.43 -3.80 14.69
C GLY A 152 7.17 -4.30 15.94
N PRO A 153 7.29 -3.50 16.99
CA PRO A 153 6.70 -2.16 17.13
C PRO A 153 7.27 -1.16 16.12
N TRP A 154 6.41 -0.25 15.64
CA TRP A 154 6.77 0.74 14.62
C TRP A 154 7.19 2.06 15.26
N GLU A 155 8.40 2.50 14.97
CA GLU A 155 8.93 3.79 15.41
C GLU A 155 8.73 4.85 14.31
N TYR A 156 7.91 5.86 14.58
CA TYR A 156 7.67 6.96 13.66
C TYR A 156 8.94 7.77 13.39
N LYS A 157 9.25 8.01 12.12
CA LYS A 157 10.48 8.70 11.68
C LYS A 157 10.22 10.06 11.02
N GLY A 158 8.97 10.40 10.75
CA GLY A 158 8.62 11.70 10.20
C GLY A 158 8.07 11.66 8.79
N ILE A 159 8.07 12.83 8.15
CA ILE A 159 7.58 13.03 6.80
C ILE A 159 8.66 12.61 5.82
N LEU A 160 8.31 11.71 4.89
CA LEU A 160 9.13 11.29 3.77
C LEU A 160 8.91 12.18 2.55
N ASN A 161 7.65 12.49 2.22
CA ASN A 161 7.29 13.34 1.10
C ASN A 161 6.22 14.36 1.50
N GLU A 162 6.39 15.60 1.07
CA GLU A 162 5.42 16.67 1.27
C GLU A 162 4.24 16.53 0.28
N ILE A 163 3.24 17.41 0.41
CA ILE A 163 2.11 17.48 -0.51
C ILE A 163 2.63 17.56 -1.94
N ALA A 164 2.21 16.63 -2.79
CA ALA A 164 2.70 16.52 -4.15
C ALA A 164 1.92 17.42 -5.11
N GLY A 165 2.48 18.59 -5.38
CA GLY A 165 1.87 19.58 -6.25
C GLY A 165 0.51 20.03 -5.73
N ASN A 166 -0.50 19.99 -6.58
CA ASN A 166 -1.87 20.39 -6.28
C ASN A 166 -2.81 19.20 -6.01
N SER A 167 -2.28 18.02 -5.66
CA SER A 167 -3.07 16.85 -5.29
C SER A 167 -3.46 16.89 -3.82
N ASN A 168 -4.70 16.49 -3.53
CA ASN A 168 -5.17 16.30 -2.16
C ASN A 168 -4.77 14.94 -1.59
N THR A 169 -4.52 13.97 -2.46
CA THR A 169 -4.10 12.60 -2.10
C THR A 169 -2.70 12.32 -2.61
N ASN A 170 -2.00 11.43 -1.94
CA ASN A 170 -0.69 10.97 -2.37
C ASN A 170 -0.49 9.51 -1.92
N HIS A 171 -0.38 8.61 -2.89
CA HIS A 171 -0.11 7.20 -2.65
C HIS A 171 1.26 6.85 -3.20
N GLN A 172 2.04 6.15 -2.42
CA GLN A 172 3.42 5.80 -2.77
C GLN A 172 3.59 4.31 -3.02
N ALA A 173 4.63 4.00 -3.80
CA ALA A 173 5.30 2.71 -3.85
C ALA A 173 6.80 2.94 -3.73
N ILE A 174 7.49 2.08 -3.00
CA ILE A 174 8.94 2.12 -2.84
C ILE A 174 9.49 0.80 -3.33
N ILE A 175 10.35 0.85 -4.32
CA ILE A 175 10.93 -0.33 -4.94
C ILE A 175 12.44 -0.20 -5.09
N GLU A 176 13.13 -1.33 -5.03
CA GLU A 176 14.50 -1.44 -5.48
C GLU A 176 14.50 -1.96 -6.92
N PHE A 177 15.27 -1.32 -7.77
CA PHE A 177 15.49 -1.78 -9.13
C PHE A 177 16.94 -1.54 -9.55
N LYS A 178 17.65 -2.60 -9.89
CA LYS A 178 19.07 -2.59 -10.32
C LYS A 178 20.02 -1.91 -9.32
N GLY A 179 19.75 -2.08 -8.02
CA GLY A 179 20.58 -1.53 -6.95
C GLY A 179 20.24 -0.09 -6.53
N ASP A 180 19.33 0.56 -7.24
CA ASP A 180 18.82 1.88 -6.89
C ASP A 180 17.42 1.79 -6.29
N TRP A 181 17.10 2.70 -5.35
CA TRP A 181 15.78 2.80 -4.74
C TRP A 181 14.98 3.92 -5.38
N TYR A 182 13.70 3.65 -5.64
CA TYR A 182 12.78 4.56 -6.28
C TYR A 182 11.56 4.79 -5.43
N PHE A 183 11.14 6.05 -5.38
CA PHE A 183 9.88 6.49 -4.80
C PHE A 183 8.92 6.85 -5.93
N ILE A 184 7.90 6.02 -6.09
CA ILE A 184 6.85 6.20 -7.10
C ILE A 184 5.65 6.80 -6.36
N TYR A 185 5.10 7.88 -6.88
CA TYR A 185 3.99 8.59 -6.26
C TYR A 185 3.13 9.26 -7.33
N HIS A 186 2.14 10.03 -6.93
CA HIS A 186 1.36 10.81 -7.88
C HIS A 186 1.18 12.26 -7.43
N ASN A 187 0.95 13.14 -8.39
CA ASN A 187 0.50 14.50 -8.18
C ASN A 187 -0.74 14.81 -9.02
N GLY A 188 -1.24 16.04 -8.94
CA GLY A 188 -2.35 16.54 -9.74
C GLY A 188 -1.93 17.29 -11.01
N GLY A 189 -0.69 17.08 -11.52
CA GLY A 189 -0.06 17.92 -12.54
C GLY A 189 -0.79 18.00 -13.89
N ILE A 190 -1.50 16.94 -14.28
CA ILE A 190 -2.31 16.96 -15.53
C ILE A 190 -3.49 17.92 -15.44
N ASN A 191 -3.98 18.21 -14.24
CA ASN A 191 -5.13 19.07 -14.05
C ASN A 191 -4.71 20.41 -13.42
N PRO A 192 -4.82 21.54 -14.12
CA PRO A 192 -4.44 22.85 -13.57
C PRO A 192 -5.19 23.22 -12.27
N THR A 193 -6.39 22.70 -12.06
CA THR A 193 -7.17 22.93 -10.85
C THR A 193 -6.89 21.94 -9.73
N GLY A 194 -6.02 20.93 -9.99
CA GLY A 194 -5.66 19.92 -9.01
C GLY A 194 -6.78 18.96 -8.66
N GLY A 195 -6.69 18.39 -7.45
CA GLY A 195 -7.69 17.51 -6.87
C GLY A 195 -7.23 16.06 -6.71
N SER A 196 -8.11 15.22 -6.14
CA SER A 196 -7.77 13.86 -5.72
C SER A 196 -7.80 12.82 -6.86
N TYR A 197 -8.55 13.07 -7.93
CA TYR A 197 -8.93 12.03 -8.90
C TYR A 197 -8.21 12.12 -10.25
N ARG A 198 -7.49 13.20 -10.52
CA ARG A 198 -6.72 13.39 -11.75
C ARG A 198 -5.23 13.32 -11.43
N ARG A 199 -4.71 12.11 -11.49
CA ARG A 199 -3.39 11.75 -11.01
C ARG A 199 -2.39 11.62 -12.15
N SER A 200 -1.21 12.22 -11.97
CA SER A 200 -0.03 12.00 -12.81
C SER A 200 0.98 11.19 -12.03
N VAL A 201 1.52 10.14 -12.63
CA VAL A 201 2.58 9.34 -12.00
C VAL A 201 3.88 10.14 -11.98
N CYS A 202 4.53 10.15 -10.85
CA CYS A 202 5.84 10.73 -10.60
C CYS A 202 6.79 9.65 -10.08
N ILE A 203 8.07 9.76 -10.41
CA ILE A 203 9.11 8.86 -9.93
C ILE A 203 10.34 9.70 -9.60
N ASP A 204 10.83 9.59 -8.37
CA ASP A 204 12.07 10.17 -7.92
C ASP A 204 12.96 9.13 -7.25
N ARG A 205 14.26 9.41 -7.14
CA ARG A 205 15.17 8.53 -6.41
C ARG A 205 14.96 8.65 -4.90
N LEU A 206 14.99 7.51 -4.22
CA LEU A 206 14.99 7.44 -2.77
C LEU A 206 16.40 7.14 -2.26
N TYR A 207 16.84 7.93 -1.30
CA TYR A 207 18.13 7.77 -0.63
C TYR A 207 17.95 7.48 0.85
N TYR A 208 18.91 6.78 1.42
CA TYR A 208 18.97 6.47 2.84
C TYR A 208 20.16 7.16 3.51
N ASN A 209 20.02 7.48 4.79
CA ASN A 209 21.10 7.90 5.64
C ASN A 209 21.90 6.69 6.15
N GLU A 210 23.04 6.92 6.78
CA GLU A 210 23.90 5.87 7.34
C GLU A 210 23.19 5.07 8.46
N ASP A 211 22.31 5.71 9.21
CA ASP A 211 21.48 5.09 10.26
C ASP A 211 20.30 4.27 9.74
N GLY A 212 20.13 4.22 8.42
CA GLY A 212 19.03 3.54 7.73
C GLY A 212 17.76 4.37 7.56
N THR A 213 17.66 5.57 8.13
CA THR A 213 16.49 6.43 7.90
C THR A 213 16.42 6.88 6.45
N MET A 214 15.19 7.05 5.92
CA MET A 214 14.99 7.56 4.57
C MET A 214 15.21 9.07 4.51
N LYS A 215 15.92 9.54 3.49
CA LYS A 215 16.02 10.98 3.19
C LYS A 215 14.70 11.46 2.61
N ARG A 216 14.31 12.70 2.96
CA ARG A 216 13.14 13.33 2.35
C ARG A 216 13.24 13.33 0.84
N ILE A 217 12.11 13.01 0.20
CA ILE A 217 12.01 13.04 -1.26
C ILE A 217 12.13 14.48 -1.76
N GLN A 218 13.02 14.67 -2.71
CA GLN A 218 13.08 15.89 -3.50
C GLN A 218 12.26 15.66 -4.76
N MET A 219 11.04 16.18 -4.77
CA MET A 219 10.16 16.07 -5.92
C MET A 219 10.73 16.86 -7.09
N THR A 220 10.96 16.21 -8.23
CA THR A 220 11.49 16.81 -9.45
C THR A 220 10.43 16.86 -10.55
N THR A 221 10.64 17.73 -11.53
CA THR A 221 9.82 17.80 -12.75
C THR A 221 10.36 16.89 -13.84
N GLU A 222 11.64 16.56 -13.77
CA GLU A 222 12.37 15.75 -14.75
C GLU A 222 12.20 14.24 -14.48
N GLY A 223 11.88 13.88 -13.22
CA GLY A 223 11.85 12.50 -12.80
C GLY A 223 13.23 11.86 -12.74
N VAL A 224 13.28 10.54 -12.86
CA VAL A 224 14.55 9.78 -12.88
C VAL A 224 15.07 9.64 -14.32
N GLN A 225 16.35 9.87 -14.49
CA GLN A 225 17.07 9.66 -15.76
C GLN A 225 17.91 8.39 -15.69
#